data_8518cc2a1e284f3df4b39ebe02829d4c
#
_entry.id   8518cc2a1e284f3df4b39ebe02829d4c
#
_cell.length_a   1.000
_cell.length_b   1.000
_cell.length_c   1.000
_cell.angle_alpha   90.00
_cell.angle_beta   90.00
_cell.angle_gamma   90.00
#
_symmetry.space_group_name_H-M   'P 1'
#
loop_
_entity.id
_entity.type
_entity.pdbx_description
1 polymer ?
#
loop_
_entity_poly.entity_id
_entity_poly.type
_entity_poly.pdbx_seq_one_letter_code
_entity_poly.pdbx_strand_id
1 'polypeptide(L)'
;MDNDVLRQAPLFSSLDDEAATALGSSMAETTLRRGDVLFHEGDSGDKLYIVTEGKVKLGRSSSDGRENLLAIMGPGQMFGELSLFDPGPRSATVTAVTDATFGSLSHDDLLRWLDGRPQVARGLLSQLASRLRKSNDVVADLVFSDVPGRVAKALLDLADRFGRTADDGVHVHHDLTQEQLAQLVGASRETVNKALADFASRGWLRLEPRSVVIMDLERLSRRAR
;
A
#
# COMPACT_ATOMS: atom_id res chain seq x y z
N MET A 1 -13.82 -13.78 -8.11
CA MET A 1 -12.50 -13.22 -7.76
C MET A 1 -11.44 -14.28 -8.02
N ASP A 2 -10.25 -13.89 -8.53
CA ASP A 2 -9.14 -14.81 -8.80
C ASP A 2 -8.55 -15.36 -7.48
N ASN A 3 -8.46 -16.68 -7.35
CA ASN A 3 -7.92 -17.34 -6.15
C ASN A 3 -6.45 -17.02 -5.91
N ASP A 4 -5.67 -16.77 -6.97
CA ASP A 4 -4.26 -16.43 -6.86
C ASP A 4 -4.06 -15.06 -6.21
N VAL A 5 -4.92 -14.09 -6.49
CA VAL A 5 -4.90 -12.76 -5.86
C VAL A 5 -5.30 -12.85 -4.39
N LEU A 6 -6.28 -13.68 -4.04
CA LEU A 6 -6.65 -13.92 -2.65
C LEU A 6 -5.51 -14.49 -1.83
N ARG A 7 -4.76 -15.43 -2.39
CA ARG A 7 -3.60 -16.04 -1.71
C ARG A 7 -2.41 -15.10 -1.57
N GLN A 8 -2.29 -14.09 -2.42
CA GLN A 8 -1.29 -13.04 -2.25
C GLN A 8 -1.58 -12.19 -1.01
N ALA A 9 -2.86 -12.10 -0.58
CA ALA A 9 -3.19 -11.46 0.69
C ALA A 9 -2.68 -12.31 1.86
N PRO A 10 -1.79 -11.79 2.73
CA PRO A 10 -1.16 -12.56 3.80
C PRO A 10 -2.14 -13.26 4.74
N LEU A 11 -3.33 -12.68 4.91
CA LEU A 11 -4.42 -13.27 5.70
C LEU A 11 -4.90 -14.60 5.13
N PHE A 12 -4.88 -14.76 3.82
CA PHE A 12 -5.46 -15.90 3.13
C PHE A 12 -4.42 -16.78 2.42
N SER A 13 -3.13 -16.48 2.61
CA SER A 13 -2.02 -17.22 2.01
C SER A 13 -1.95 -18.70 2.42
N SER A 14 -2.55 -19.07 3.55
CA SER A 14 -2.60 -20.43 4.07
C SER A 14 -3.87 -21.22 3.68
N LEU A 15 -4.78 -20.62 2.90
CA LEU A 15 -5.99 -21.29 2.43
C LEU A 15 -5.65 -22.31 1.34
N ASP A 16 -6.29 -23.48 1.40
CA ASP A 16 -6.33 -24.41 0.29
C ASP A 16 -7.25 -23.91 -0.84
N ASP A 17 -7.26 -24.60 -1.99
CA ASP A 17 -8.02 -24.17 -3.17
C ASP A 17 -9.53 -24.13 -2.92
N GLU A 18 -10.06 -25.05 -2.14
CA GLU A 18 -11.48 -25.12 -1.83
C GLU A 18 -11.90 -23.95 -0.94
N ALA A 19 -11.15 -23.67 0.13
CA ALA A 19 -11.40 -22.55 1.02
C ALA A 19 -11.22 -21.19 0.34
N ALA A 20 -10.19 -21.04 -0.53
CA ALA A 20 -9.98 -19.80 -1.30
C ALA A 20 -11.13 -19.55 -2.28
N THR A 21 -11.63 -20.60 -2.96
CA THR A 21 -12.79 -20.51 -3.87
C THR A 21 -14.07 -20.14 -3.11
N ALA A 22 -14.31 -20.78 -1.98
CA ALA A 22 -15.49 -20.51 -1.14
C ALA A 22 -15.45 -19.07 -0.57
N LEU A 23 -14.28 -18.60 -0.13
CA LEU A 23 -14.10 -17.21 0.32
C LEU A 23 -14.34 -16.22 -0.83
N GLY A 24 -13.70 -16.44 -1.98
CA GLY A 24 -13.87 -15.59 -3.16
C GLY A 24 -15.32 -15.47 -3.62
N SER A 25 -16.09 -16.56 -3.48
CA SER A 25 -17.52 -16.59 -3.81
C SER A 25 -18.40 -15.83 -2.80
N SER A 26 -17.94 -15.69 -1.55
CA SER A 26 -18.66 -14.95 -0.50
C SER A 26 -18.33 -13.45 -0.49
N MET A 27 -17.27 -13.03 -1.19
CA MET A 27 -16.88 -11.62 -1.24
C MET A 27 -17.70 -10.85 -2.28
N ALA A 28 -18.12 -9.64 -1.89
CA ALA A 28 -18.74 -8.70 -2.82
C ALA A 28 -17.66 -7.94 -3.59
N GLU A 29 -17.85 -7.79 -4.91
CA GLU A 29 -16.94 -7.03 -5.76
C GLU A 29 -17.37 -5.57 -5.83
N THR A 30 -16.40 -4.67 -5.78
CA THR A 30 -16.59 -3.23 -5.92
C THR A 30 -15.52 -2.68 -6.85
N THR A 31 -15.92 -1.84 -7.82
CA THR A 31 -15.03 -1.19 -8.79
C THR A 31 -15.05 0.32 -8.59
N LEU A 32 -13.89 0.96 -8.69
CA LEU A 32 -13.75 2.40 -8.67
C LEU A 32 -12.96 2.88 -9.89
N ARG A 33 -13.33 4.05 -10.39
CA ARG A 33 -12.52 4.77 -11.39
C ARG A 33 -11.42 5.54 -10.68
N ARG A 34 -10.37 5.83 -11.41
CA ARG A 34 -9.29 6.69 -10.94
C ARG A 34 -9.83 7.99 -10.37
N GLY A 35 -9.43 8.32 -9.14
CA GLY A 35 -9.83 9.51 -8.40
C GLY A 35 -11.05 9.34 -7.50
N ASP A 36 -11.83 8.26 -7.69
CA ASP A 36 -12.97 7.97 -6.82
C ASP A 36 -12.52 7.62 -5.41
N VAL A 37 -13.33 8.00 -4.43
CA VAL A 37 -13.12 7.71 -3.02
C VAL A 37 -13.99 6.53 -2.61
N LEU A 38 -13.39 5.52 -1.97
CA LEU A 38 -14.11 4.36 -1.45
C LEU A 38 -14.81 4.68 -0.12
N PHE A 39 -14.09 5.34 0.77
CA PHE A 39 -14.60 5.88 2.05
C PHE A 39 -13.66 6.97 2.55
N HIS A 40 -14.17 7.82 3.43
CA HIS A 40 -13.41 8.89 4.07
C HIS A 40 -12.92 8.48 5.46
N GLU A 41 -11.83 9.11 5.92
CA GLU A 41 -11.45 9.10 7.33
C GLU A 41 -12.63 9.59 8.17
N GLY A 42 -12.94 8.87 9.26
CA GLY A 42 -14.05 9.19 10.13
C GLY A 42 -15.37 8.49 9.79
N ASP A 43 -15.52 7.92 8.59
CA ASP A 43 -16.71 7.13 8.23
C ASP A 43 -16.82 5.88 9.11
N SER A 44 -18.05 5.38 9.29
CA SER A 44 -18.27 4.05 9.91
C SER A 44 -17.70 2.95 9.01
N GLY A 45 -17.13 1.91 9.62
CA GLY A 45 -16.51 0.82 8.85
C GLY A 45 -16.89 -0.56 9.36
N ASP A 46 -17.47 -1.37 8.49
CA ASP A 46 -17.94 -2.73 8.74
C ASP A 46 -17.34 -3.79 7.80
N LYS A 47 -16.43 -3.36 6.91
CA LYS A 47 -15.82 -4.23 5.88
C LYS A 47 -14.33 -4.07 5.81
N LEU A 48 -13.63 -5.17 5.51
CA LEU A 48 -12.29 -5.15 4.95
C LEU A 48 -12.36 -5.24 3.42
N TYR A 49 -11.29 -4.82 2.77
CA TYR A 49 -11.15 -4.84 1.33
C TYR A 49 -9.82 -5.45 0.93
N ILE A 50 -9.81 -6.20 -0.16
CA ILE A 50 -8.61 -6.74 -0.81
C ILE A 50 -8.56 -6.15 -2.21
N VAL A 51 -7.47 -5.52 -2.57
CA VAL A 51 -7.25 -5.05 -3.94
C VAL A 51 -7.07 -6.27 -4.84
N THR A 52 -7.90 -6.40 -5.87
CA THR A 52 -7.75 -7.43 -6.90
C THR A 52 -7.07 -6.89 -8.14
N GLU A 53 -7.38 -5.64 -8.49
CA GLU A 53 -6.77 -4.95 -9.62
C GLU A 53 -6.56 -3.48 -9.29
N GLY A 54 -5.58 -2.86 -9.96
CA GLY A 54 -5.29 -1.45 -9.81
C GLY A 54 -4.55 -1.09 -8.52
N LYS A 55 -4.62 0.19 -8.16
CA LYS A 55 -3.93 0.74 -6.98
C LYS A 55 -4.80 1.76 -6.26
N VAL A 56 -4.71 1.78 -4.94
CA VAL A 56 -5.31 2.82 -4.09
C VAL A 56 -4.27 3.47 -3.19
N LYS A 57 -4.54 4.70 -2.79
CA LYS A 57 -3.81 5.42 -1.75
C LYS A 57 -4.64 5.48 -0.48
N LEU A 58 -3.96 5.33 0.65
CA LEU A 58 -4.49 5.59 1.98
C LEU A 58 -3.89 6.91 2.47
N GLY A 59 -4.73 7.90 2.76
CA GLY A 59 -4.30 9.22 3.18
C GLY A 59 -5.07 9.72 4.40
N ARG A 60 -4.46 10.67 5.10
CA ARG A 60 -5.10 11.43 6.18
C ARG A 60 -4.98 12.90 5.91
N SER A 61 -6.00 13.64 6.34
CA SER A 61 -5.98 15.09 6.29
C SER A 61 -5.81 15.66 7.70
N SER A 62 -4.90 16.61 7.84
CA SER A 62 -4.78 17.39 9.07
C SER A 62 -5.89 18.44 9.15
N SER A 63 -6.11 19.01 10.33
CA SER A 63 -7.14 20.04 10.57
C SER A 63 -6.95 21.31 9.73
N ASP A 64 -5.75 21.59 9.24
CA ASP A 64 -5.42 22.71 8.35
C ASP A 64 -5.49 22.32 6.85
N GLY A 65 -6.01 21.14 6.53
CA GLY A 65 -6.26 20.68 5.17
C GLY A 65 -5.03 20.10 4.44
N ARG A 66 -3.89 19.92 5.13
CA ARG A 66 -2.74 19.22 4.53
C ARG A 66 -3.02 17.74 4.47
N GLU A 67 -2.79 17.16 3.30
CA GLU A 67 -2.88 15.71 3.10
C GLU A 67 -1.52 15.05 3.35
N ASN A 68 -1.54 13.92 4.05
CA ASN A 68 -0.41 13.01 4.18
C ASN A 68 -0.79 11.63 3.62
N LEU A 69 0.10 11.07 2.85
CA LEU A 69 -0.09 9.74 2.26
C LEU A 69 0.56 8.70 3.15
N LEU A 70 -0.25 7.80 3.71
CA LEU A 70 0.22 6.76 4.63
C LEU A 70 0.75 5.55 3.87
N ALA A 71 0.06 5.16 2.79
CA ALA A 71 0.43 3.98 1.99
C ALA A 71 -0.20 4.00 0.60
N ILE A 72 0.42 3.24 -0.31
CA ILE A 72 -0.18 2.80 -1.58
C ILE A 72 -0.44 1.31 -1.45
N MET A 73 -1.61 0.87 -1.89
CA MET A 73 -2.00 -0.53 -1.89
C MET A 73 -2.25 -0.99 -3.33
N GLY A 74 -1.74 -2.16 -3.66
CA GLY A 74 -1.92 -2.84 -4.95
C GLY A 74 -2.51 -4.24 -4.80
N PRO A 75 -2.58 -5.04 -5.87
CA PRO A 75 -3.16 -6.37 -5.85
C PRO A 75 -2.61 -7.27 -4.73
N GLY A 76 -3.50 -8.04 -4.10
CA GLY A 76 -3.19 -8.89 -2.96
C GLY A 76 -3.05 -8.16 -1.62
N GLN A 77 -3.09 -6.83 -1.59
CA GLN A 77 -3.00 -6.08 -0.34
C GLN A 77 -4.38 -5.77 0.24
N MET A 78 -4.46 -5.78 1.56
CA MET A 78 -5.70 -5.66 2.34
C MET A 78 -5.71 -4.37 3.16
N PHE A 79 -6.88 -3.74 3.27
CA PHE A 79 -7.10 -2.55 4.11
C PHE A 79 -8.52 -2.53 4.69
N GLY A 80 -8.77 -1.64 5.66
CA GLY A 80 -10.09 -1.47 6.30
C GLY A 80 -10.36 -2.48 7.42
N GLU A 81 -9.40 -3.34 7.77
CA GLU A 81 -9.50 -4.37 8.80
C GLU A 81 -9.55 -3.80 10.22
N LEU A 82 -8.98 -2.62 10.46
CA LEU A 82 -8.90 -2.04 11.82
C LEU A 82 -10.30 -1.87 12.43
N SER A 83 -11.25 -1.32 11.66
CA SER A 83 -12.63 -1.10 12.12
C SER A 83 -13.40 -2.41 12.38
N LEU A 84 -12.88 -3.58 11.96
CA LEU A 84 -13.51 -4.86 12.21
C LEU A 84 -13.12 -5.44 13.57
N PHE A 85 -11.88 -5.21 14.02
CA PHE A 85 -11.34 -5.78 15.25
C PHE A 85 -11.37 -4.80 16.42
N ASP A 86 -11.30 -3.51 16.12
CA ASP A 86 -11.46 -2.43 17.06
C ASP A 86 -12.56 -1.50 16.53
N PRO A 87 -13.83 -1.69 16.96
CA PRO A 87 -14.95 -0.92 16.44
C PRO A 87 -14.73 0.57 16.60
N GLY A 88 -14.59 1.25 15.49
CA GLY A 88 -14.29 2.67 15.44
C GLY A 88 -14.40 3.22 14.01
N PRO A 89 -14.22 4.52 13.85
CA PRO A 89 -14.26 5.16 12.55
C PRO A 89 -13.08 4.73 11.68
N ARG A 90 -13.23 4.88 10.37
CA ARG A 90 -12.13 4.68 9.40
C ARG A 90 -10.95 5.57 9.77
N SER A 91 -9.76 4.98 9.83
CA SER A 91 -8.53 5.69 10.23
C SER A 91 -7.85 6.45 9.09
N ALA A 92 -8.33 6.30 7.86
CA ALA A 92 -7.79 6.96 6.68
C ALA A 92 -8.85 7.05 5.57
N THR A 93 -8.69 8.00 4.67
CA THR A 93 -9.42 8.07 3.40
C THR A 93 -8.76 7.16 2.37
N VAL A 94 -9.56 6.40 1.62
CA VAL A 94 -9.09 5.53 0.54
C VAL A 94 -9.56 6.06 -0.80
N THR A 95 -8.59 6.35 -1.69
CA THR A 95 -8.84 6.90 -3.03
C THR A 95 -8.15 6.05 -4.09
N ALA A 96 -8.83 5.79 -5.21
CA ALA A 96 -8.28 5.07 -6.35
C ALA A 96 -7.20 5.88 -7.07
N VAL A 97 -6.00 5.32 -7.21
CA VAL A 97 -4.85 5.93 -7.94
C VAL A 97 -4.92 5.58 -9.42
N THR A 98 -5.38 4.37 -9.73
CA THR A 98 -5.78 3.88 -11.05
C THR A 98 -7.22 3.43 -10.97
N ASP A 99 -7.83 3.01 -12.08
CA ASP A 99 -9.04 2.19 -12.00
C ASP A 99 -8.70 0.97 -11.16
N ALA A 100 -9.59 0.60 -10.22
CA ALA A 100 -9.28 -0.41 -9.22
C ALA A 100 -10.53 -1.27 -8.91
N THR A 101 -10.28 -2.56 -8.65
CA THR A 101 -11.31 -3.52 -8.26
C THR A 101 -10.92 -4.13 -6.91
N PHE A 102 -11.93 -4.36 -6.06
CA PHE A 102 -11.78 -4.88 -4.71
C PHE A 102 -12.72 -6.03 -4.46
N GLY A 103 -12.27 -7.03 -3.74
CA GLY A 103 -13.14 -7.91 -3.00
C GLY A 103 -13.39 -7.35 -1.60
N SER A 104 -14.62 -7.31 -1.14
CA SER A 104 -14.96 -6.87 0.22
C SER A 104 -15.56 -8.01 1.04
N LEU A 105 -15.20 -8.05 2.33
CA LEU A 105 -15.70 -9.04 3.30
C LEU A 105 -16.24 -8.29 4.51
N SER A 106 -17.48 -8.62 4.94
CA SER A 106 -18.09 -8.03 6.13
C SER A 106 -17.48 -8.57 7.42
N HIS A 107 -17.71 -7.86 8.54
CA HIS A 107 -17.31 -8.33 9.85
C HIS A 107 -17.86 -9.72 10.16
N ASP A 108 -19.17 -9.95 9.94
CA ASP A 108 -19.83 -11.21 10.24
C ASP A 108 -19.31 -12.36 9.36
N ASP A 109 -19.02 -12.08 8.09
CA ASP A 109 -18.43 -13.08 7.20
C ASP A 109 -17.01 -13.43 7.65
N LEU A 110 -16.21 -12.43 8.02
CA LEU A 110 -14.86 -12.66 8.53
C LEU A 110 -14.88 -13.49 9.82
N LEU A 111 -15.76 -13.18 10.78
CA LEU A 111 -15.88 -13.97 12.02
C LEU A 111 -16.24 -15.42 11.71
N ARG A 112 -17.19 -15.67 10.79
CA ARG A 112 -17.51 -17.03 10.34
C ARG A 112 -16.32 -17.75 9.71
N TRP A 113 -15.45 -17.00 8.99
CA TRP A 113 -14.24 -17.55 8.39
C TRP A 113 -13.14 -17.83 9.42
N LEU A 114 -13.07 -17.06 10.50
CA LEU A 114 -12.14 -17.28 11.61
C LEU A 114 -12.54 -18.48 12.47
N ASP A 115 -13.85 -18.75 12.58
CA ASP A 115 -14.36 -19.86 13.37
C ASP A 115 -13.88 -21.21 12.78
N GLY A 116 -13.23 -22.00 13.62
CA GLY A 116 -12.63 -23.27 13.24
C GLY A 116 -11.35 -23.18 12.37
N ARG A 117 -10.84 -21.97 12.09
CA ARG A 117 -9.63 -21.77 11.25
C ARG A 117 -8.54 -20.94 11.95
N PRO A 118 -7.87 -21.49 12.97
CA PRO A 118 -6.86 -20.75 13.74
C PRO A 118 -5.67 -20.27 12.89
N GLN A 119 -5.40 -20.89 11.74
CA GLN A 119 -4.37 -20.47 10.78
C GLN A 119 -4.71 -19.09 10.16
N VAL A 120 -5.99 -18.80 9.89
CA VAL A 120 -6.43 -17.49 9.35
C VAL A 120 -6.22 -16.40 10.41
N ALA A 121 -6.57 -16.68 11.67
CA ALA A 121 -6.33 -15.75 12.78
C ALA A 121 -4.81 -15.46 12.95
N ARG A 122 -3.96 -16.50 12.85
CA ARG A 122 -2.49 -16.29 12.89
C ARG A 122 -1.98 -15.45 11.72
N GLY A 123 -2.49 -15.67 10.51
CA GLY A 123 -2.16 -14.85 9.33
C GLY A 123 -2.49 -13.37 9.56
N LEU A 124 -3.67 -13.10 10.12
CA LEU A 124 -4.09 -11.74 10.46
C LEU A 124 -3.17 -11.09 11.50
N LEU A 125 -2.89 -11.79 12.60
CA LEU A 125 -1.99 -11.29 13.65
C LEU A 125 -0.58 -11.02 13.10
N SER A 126 -0.07 -11.91 12.23
CA SER A 126 1.22 -11.72 11.56
C SER A 126 1.23 -10.47 10.69
N GLN A 127 0.14 -10.22 9.95
CA GLN A 127 0.02 -9.02 9.12
C GLN A 127 -0.06 -7.74 9.95
N LEU A 128 -0.86 -7.71 11.02
CA LEU A 128 -0.96 -6.58 11.93
C LEU A 128 0.40 -6.29 12.60
N ALA A 129 1.12 -7.33 13.04
CA ALA A 129 2.46 -7.20 13.57
C ALA A 129 3.47 -6.65 12.53
N SER A 130 3.36 -7.08 11.27
CA SER A 130 4.18 -6.54 10.17
C SER A 130 3.88 -5.07 9.90
N ARG A 131 2.60 -4.67 9.91
CA ARG A 131 2.20 -3.26 9.76
C ARG A 131 2.69 -2.39 10.91
N LEU A 132 2.60 -2.89 12.14
CA LEU A 132 3.11 -2.18 13.30
C LEU A 132 4.63 -1.97 13.21
N ARG A 133 5.41 -2.97 12.79
CA ARG A 133 6.84 -2.81 12.53
C ARG A 133 7.11 -1.75 11.46
N LYS A 134 6.40 -1.80 10.32
CA LYS A 134 6.54 -0.77 9.27
C LYS A 134 6.19 0.63 9.78
N SER A 135 5.16 0.77 10.62
CA SER A 135 4.82 2.06 11.22
C SER A 135 5.93 2.57 12.14
N ASN A 136 6.54 1.70 12.94
CA ASN A 136 7.68 2.05 13.79
C ASN A 136 8.90 2.46 12.95
N ASP A 137 9.17 1.77 11.83
CA ASP A 137 10.26 2.13 10.91
C ASP A 137 10.03 3.51 10.28
N VAL A 138 8.79 3.83 9.88
CA VAL A 138 8.43 5.18 9.35
C VAL A 138 8.67 6.25 10.41
N VAL A 139 8.27 6.02 11.67
CA VAL A 139 8.54 6.96 12.78
C VAL A 139 10.04 7.15 12.99
N ALA A 140 10.81 6.06 12.99
CA ALA A 140 12.27 6.12 13.13
C ALA A 140 12.91 6.91 11.96
N ASP A 141 12.44 6.67 10.72
CA ASP A 141 12.95 7.38 9.54
C ASP A 141 12.66 8.89 9.59
N LEU A 142 11.51 9.29 10.13
CA LEU A 142 11.19 10.71 10.28
C LEU A 142 12.12 11.42 11.29
N VAL A 143 12.64 10.67 12.26
CA VAL A 143 13.54 11.20 13.30
C VAL A 143 15.01 11.15 12.87
N PHE A 144 15.43 10.06 12.25
CA PHE A 144 16.86 9.77 12.04
C PHE A 144 17.32 9.88 10.59
N SER A 145 16.41 9.85 9.61
CA SER A 145 16.76 9.89 8.18
C SER A 145 16.52 11.27 7.58
N ASP A 146 17.44 11.73 6.75
CA ASP A 146 17.23 12.95 5.94
C ASP A 146 16.23 12.68 4.78
N VAL A 147 15.73 13.75 4.16
CA VAL A 147 14.72 13.62 3.10
C VAL A 147 15.20 12.78 1.91
N PRO A 148 16.43 12.94 1.37
CA PRO A 148 16.93 12.07 0.30
C PRO A 148 16.98 10.59 0.71
N GLY A 149 17.33 10.26 1.97
CA GLY A 149 17.29 8.88 2.47
C GLY A 149 15.87 8.31 2.47
N ARG A 150 14.89 9.09 2.95
CA ARG A 150 13.48 8.67 2.91
C ARG A 150 12.94 8.53 1.49
N VAL A 151 13.36 9.40 0.55
CA VAL A 151 13.02 9.26 -0.89
C VAL A 151 13.59 7.94 -1.44
N ALA A 152 14.85 7.62 -1.17
CA ALA A 152 15.46 6.37 -1.61
C ALA A 152 14.71 5.16 -1.04
N LYS A 153 14.38 5.18 0.26
CA LYS A 153 13.63 4.11 0.93
C LYS A 153 12.22 3.93 0.35
N ALA A 154 11.50 5.03 0.10
CA ALA A 154 10.18 4.98 -0.53
C ALA A 154 10.23 4.39 -1.95
N LEU A 155 11.23 4.76 -2.75
CA LEU A 155 11.40 4.20 -4.09
C LEU A 155 11.73 2.71 -4.07
N LEU A 156 12.53 2.25 -3.10
CA LEU A 156 12.84 0.82 -2.91
C LEU A 156 11.59 0.03 -2.47
N ASP A 157 10.78 0.55 -1.54
CA ASP A 157 9.52 -0.09 -1.13
C ASP A 157 8.52 -0.16 -2.30
N LEU A 158 8.46 0.88 -3.14
CA LEU A 158 7.64 0.86 -4.36
C LEU A 158 8.19 -0.13 -5.40
N ALA A 159 9.52 -0.27 -5.50
CA ALA A 159 10.17 -1.23 -6.40
C ALA A 159 9.91 -2.68 -5.98
N ASP A 160 9.97 -2.97 -4.68
CA ASP A 160 9.65 -4.29 -4.14
C ASP A 160 8.20 -4.71 -4.46
N ARG A 161 7.27 -3.77 -4.43
CA ARG A 161 5.83 -4.04 -4.63
C ARG A 161 5.35 -3.94 -6.07
N PHE A 162 5.89 -3.03 -6.85
CA PHE A 162 5.40 -2.69 -8.19
C PHE A 162 6.49 -2.72 -9.26
N GLY A 163 7.70 -3.12 -8.89
CA GLY A 163 8.84 -3.16 -9.79
C GLY A 163 8.78 -4.35 -10.75
N ARG A 164 9.28 -4.11 -11.97
CA ARG A 164 9.54 -5.15 -12.98
C ARG A 164 10.99 -5.01 -13.43
N THR A 165 11.76 -6.08 -13.28
CA THR A 165 13.15 -6.10 -13.73
C THR A 165 13.21 -6.19 -15.25
N ALA A 166 14.04 -5.34 -15.87
CA ALA A 166 14.36 -5.31 -17.28
C ALA A 166 15.87 -5.12 -17.46
N ASP A 167 16.35 -5.16 -18.71
CA ASP A 167 17.78 -5.06 -19.03
C ASP A 167 18.41 -3.72 -18.63
N ASP A 168 17.60 -2.65 -18.60
CA ASP A 168 18.03 -1.28 -18.26
C ASP A 168 17.76 -0.88 -16.80
N GLY A 169 17.25 -1.80 -15.97
CA GLY A 169 17.00 -1.58 -14.56
C GLY A 169 15.66 -2.09 -14.06
N VAL A 170 15.22 -1.60 -12.90
CA VAL A 170 13.93 -1.95 -12.29
C VAL A 170 12.93 -0.84 -12.61
N HIS A 171 11.95 -1.16 -13.46
CA HIS A 171 10.86 -0.24 -13.82
C HIS A 171 9.79 -0.24 -12.74
N VAL A 172 9.54 0.90 -12.13
CA VAL A 172 8.58 1.07 -11.03
C VAL A 172 7.45 1.99 -11.46
N HIS A 173 6.33 1.41 -11.87
CA HIS A 173 5.11 2.14 -12.19
C HIS A 173 4.32 2.41 -10.92
N HIS A 174 4.62 3.51 -10.23
CA HIS A 174 3.97 3.87 -8.96
C HIS A 174 2.67 4.65 -9.15
N ASP A 175 2.41 5.23 -10.33
CA ASP A 175 1.21 6.01 -10.70
C ASP A 175 0.96 7.29 -9.88
N LEU A 176 1.88 7.64 -8.97
CA LEU A 176 1.79 8.82 -8.12
C LEU A 176 2.21 10.10 -8.87
N THR A 177 1.59 11.22 -8.49
CA THR A 177 2.14 12.53 -8.80
C THR A 177 3.36 12.83 -7.91
N GLN A 178 4.17 13.84 -8.27
CA GLN A 178 5.28 14.28 -7.43
C GLN A 178 4.81 14.82 -6.07
N GLU A 179 3.62 15.42 -6.03
CA GLU A 179 2.99 15.85 -4.78
C GLU A 179 2.66 14.64 -3.88
N GLN A 180 2.04 13.61 -4.46
CA GLN A 180 1.71 12.39 -3.73
C GLN A 180 2.96 11.64 -3.25
N LEU A 181 4.03 11.65 -4.05
CA LEU A 181 5.32 11.07 -3.63
C LEU A 181 5.91 11.88 -2.45
N ALA A 182 5.81 13.20 -2.48
CA ALA A 182 6.24 14.07 -1.38
C ALA A 182 5.42 13.82 -0.10
N GLN A 183 4.11 13.66 -0.22
CA GLN A 183 3.22 13.27 0.88
C GLN A 183 3.62 11.91 1.47
N LEU A 184 3.93 10.91 0.63
CA LEU A 184 4.37 9.57 1.07
C LEU A 184 5.71 9.61 1.83
N VAL A 185 6.62 10.49 1.41
CA VAL A 185 7.94 10.67 2.04
C VAL A 185 7.86 11.54 3.32
N GLY A 186 6.79 12.30 3.49
CA GLY A 186 6.65 13.27 4.57
C GLY A 186 7.59 14.47 4.44
N ALA A 187 7.67 15.04 3.22
CA ALA A 187 8.52 16.19 2.93
C ALA A 187 7.86 17.14 1.90
N SER A 188 8.44 18.33 1.70
CA SER A 188 7.94 19.24 0.67
C SER A 188 8.24 18.70 -0.74
N ARG A 189 7.33 18.97 -1.69
CA ARG A 189 7.50 18.61 -3.09
C ARG A 189 8.83 19.11 -3.67
N GLU A 190 9.23 20.33 -3.30
CA GLU A 190 10.49 20.92 -3.74
C GLU A 190 11.70 20.08 -3.28
N THR A 191 11.73 19.69 -2.01
CA THR A 191 12.84 18.91 -1.44
C THR A 191 12.90 17.51 -2.05
N VAL A 192 11.75 16.86 -2.26
CA VAL A 192 11.69 15.55 -2.92
C VAL A 192 12.15 15.65 -4.37
N ASN A 193 11.73 16.68 -5.11
CA ASN A 193 12.19 16.89 -6.49
C ASN A 193 13.69 17.14 -6.58
N LYS A 194 14.28 17.87 -5.64
CA LYS A 194 15.75 18.06 -5.55
C LYS A 194 16.47 16.73 -5.34
N ALA A 195 15.96 15.87 -4.45
CA ALA A 195 16.54 14.54 -4.22
C ALA A 195 16.44 13.65 -5.46
N LEU A 196 15.28 13.62 -6.12
CA LEU A 196 15.07 12.86 -7.35
C LEU A 196 15.99 13.33 -8.50
N ALA A 197 16.14 14.65 -8.66
CA ALA A 197 17.04 15.24 -9.66
C ALA A 197 18.51 14.91 -9.36
N ASP A 198 18.94 14.93 -8.10
CA ASP A 198 20.29 14.51 -7.70
C ASP A 198 20.53 13.03 -8.02
N PHE A 199 19.61 12.14 -7.69
CA PHE A 199 19.73 10.72 -8.03
C PHE A 199 19.77 10.47 -9.54
N ALA A 200 18.96 11.20 -10.30
CA ALA A 200 18.96 11.12 -11.77
C ALA A 200 20.28 11.63 -12.36
N SER A 201 20.81 12.76 -11.87
CA SER A 201 22.11 13.31 -12.34
C SER A 201 23.29 12.38 -12.08
N ARG A 202 23.21 11.55 -11.02
CA ARG A 202 24.20 10.52 -10.69
C ARG A 202 24.03 9.23 -11.48
N GLY A 203 22.98 9.12 -12.31
CA GLY A 203 22.65 7.90 -13.07
C GLY A 203 22.11 6.76 -12.22
N TRP A 204 21.60 7.03 -11.00
CA TRP A 204 21.02 5.98 -10.15
C TRP A 204 19.60 5.64 -10.57
N LEU A 205 18.88 6.62 -11.15
CA LEU A 205 17.54 6.43 -11.65
C LEU A 205 17.27 7.30 -12.89
N ARG A 206 16.25 6.92 -13.66
CA ARG A 206 15.66 7.71 -14.74
C ARG A 206 14.22 8.06 -14.34
N LEU A 207 13.90 9.35 -14.41
CA LEU A 207 12.56 9.85 -14.11
C LEU A 207 11.66 9.74 -15.34
N GLU A 208 10.48 9.23 -15.15
CA GLU A 208 9.43 9.10 -16.15
C GLU A 208 8.08 9.60 -15.59
N PRO A 209 7.08 9.93 -16.44
CA PRO A 209 5.77 10.34 -15.95
C PRO A 209 5.13 9.25 -15.06
N ARG A 210 4.98 9.53 -13.77
CA ARG A 210 4.37 8.62 -12.76
C ARG A 210 5.06 7.27 -12.62
N SER A 211 6.31 7.19 -13.04
CA SER A 211 7.16 6.02 -12.88
C SER A 211 8.62 6.44 -12.71
N VAL A 212 9.44 5.50 -12.28
CA VAL A 212 10.88 5.64 -12.24
C VAL A 212 11.52 4.35 -12.74
N VAL A 213 12.69 4.45 -13.37
CA VAL A 213 13.55 3.29 -13.63
C VAL A 213 14.73 3.38 -12.67
N ILE A 214 14.91 2.41 -11.79
CA ILE A 214 16.06 2.32 -10.90
C ILE A 214 17.18 1.61 -11.66
N MET A 215 18.21 2.36 -12.02
CA MET A 215 19.36 1.88 -12.81
C MET A 215 20.48 1.33 -11.91
N ASP A 216 20.60 1.84 -10.68
CA ASP A 216 21.59 1.40 -9.69
C ASP A 216 20.93 1.16 -8.33
N LEU A 217 20.42 -0.07 -8.16
CA LEU A 217 19.73 -0.50 -6.96
C LEU A 217 20.65 -0.49 -5.73
N GLU A 218 21.94 -0.79 -5.91
CA GLU A 218 22.90 -0.88 -4.82
C GLU A 218 23.18 0.50 -4.22
N ARG A 219 23.46 1.51 -5.05
CA ARG A 219 23.69 2.89 -4.58
C ARG A 219 22.44 3.48 -3.94
N LEU A 220 21.26 3.23 -4.53
CA LEU A 220 20.00 3.69 -3.94
C LEU A 220 19.78 3.03 -2.57
N SER A 221 20.06 1.72 -2.43
CA SER A 221 19.95 0.99 -1.16
C SER A 221 20.92 1.49 -0.09
N ARG A 222 22.14 1.85 -0.48
CA ARG A 222 23.11 2.49 0.46
C ARG A 222 22.63 3.85 0.94
N ARG A 223 21.93 4.61 0.08
CA ARG A 223 21.39 5.93 0.41
C ARG A 223 20.18 5.87 1.33
N ALA A 224 19.45 4.78 1.31
CA ALA A 224 18.26 4.51 2.12
C ALA A 224 18.55 4.08 3.59
N ARG A 225 19.85 3.92 3.93
CA ARG A 225 20.30 3.47 5.27
C ARG A 225 20.47 4.61 6.25
#